data_7558389ca4c83a93cd8b4e7e774ff16d
#
_entry.id   7558389ca4c83a93cd8b4e7e774ff16d
#
_cell.length_a   1.000
_cell.length_b   1.000
_cell.length_c   1.000
_cell.angle_alpha   90.00
_cell.angle_beta   90.00
_cell.angle_gamma   90.00
#
_symmetry.space_group_name_H-M   'P 1'
#
loop_
_entity.id
_entity.type
_entity.pdbx_description
1 polymer ?
#
loop_
_entity_poly.entity_id
_entity_poly.type
_entity_poly.pdbx_seq_one_letter_code
_entity_poly.pdbx_strand_id
1 'polypeptide(L)'
;RKEEDRIVRYVILLLILGAGAFYDVREHRIPNWLVLSGIILGILLEFSEQEKPLGGLMFLLRLIIVTGGFFLLFLCRMIGAGDIKLTALICGFLGFRTGALAVGLGFLIGAFWSFIKMSGSGSLFTRLTCLLAYIRRVFQTGKLTTYYDPVRDGYDVVIPLGLCLFLGTLGSMVLVIR
;
A
#
# COMPACT_ATOMS: atom_id res chain seq x y z
N ARG A 1 21.91 -14.18 -13.69
CA ARG A 1 21.99 -12.71 -13.51
C ARG A 1 20.61 -12.08 -13.34
N LYS A 2 19.67 -12.20 -14.31
CA LYS A 2 18.31 -11.64 -14.20
C LYS A 2 17.47 -12.21 -13.04
N GLU A 3 17.70 -13.42 -12.63
CA GLU A 3 17.02 -14.02 -11.47
C GLU A 3 17.62 -13.54 -10.15
N GLU A 4 18.94 -13.44 -10.09
CA GLU A 4 19.64 -12.90 -8.93
C GLU A 4 19.24 -11.44 -8.70
N ASP A 5 19.18 -10.64 -9.75
CA ASP A 5 18.76 -9.24 -9.67
C ASP A 5 17.30 -9.11 -9.18
N ARG A 6 16.40 -10.02 -9.62
CA ARG A 6 15.03 -10.07 -9.10
C ARG A 6 14.98 -10.40 -7.61
N ILE A 7 15.73 -11.39 -7.17
CA ILE A 7 15.80 -11.79 -5.75
C ILE A 7 16.31 -10.63 -4.91
N VAL A 8 17.36 -9.95 -5.34
CA VAL A 8 17.91 -8.77 -4.65
C VAL A 8 16.85 -7.67 -4.52
N ARG A 9 16.10 -7.37 -5.58
CA ARG A 9 14.99 -6.40 -5.54
C ARG A 9 13.93 -6.78 -4.50
N TYR A 10 13.50 -8.05 -4.49
CA TYR A 10 12.52 -8.52 -3.51
C TYR A 10 13.06 -8.43 -2.09
N VAL A 11 14.31 -8.84 -1.85
CA VAL A 11 14.92 -8.79 -0.51
C VAL A 11 14.97 -7.35 0.01
N ILE A 12 15.47 -6.42 -0.79
CA ILE A 12 15.54 -5.00 -0.41
C ILE A 12 14.14 -4.43 -0.16
N LEU A 13 13.20 -4.70 -1.05
CA LEU A 13 11.82 -4.27 -0.88
C LEU A 13 11.19 -4.84 0.39
N LEU A 14 11.38 -6.13 0.68
CA LEU A 14 10.86 -6.78 1.87
C LEU A 14 11.47 -6.22 3.16
N LEU A 15 12.75 -5.85 3.17
CA LEU A 15 13.38 -5.18 4.31
C LEU A 15 12.73 -3.81 4.56
N ILE A 16 12.51 -3.03 3.51
CA ILE A 16 11.85 -1.72 3.63
C ILE A 16 10.40 -1.87 4.08
N LEU A 17 9.66 -2.80 3.49
CA LEU A 17 8.26 -3.05 3.87
C LEU A 17 8.14 -3.64 5.27
N GLY A 18 9.07 -4.51 5.69
CA GLY A 18 9.11 -5.06 7.04
C GLY A 18 9.36 -3.98 8.09
N ALA A 19 10.30 -3.08 7.84
CA ALA A 19 10.50 -1.90 8.67
C ALA A 19 9.24 -1.00 8.67
N GLY A 20 8.64 -0.75 7.50
CA GLY A 20 7.40 0.01 7.38
C GLY A 20 6.25 -0.61 8.16
N ALA A 21 6.07 -1.93 8.05
CA ALA A 21 5.05 -2.68 8.79
C ALA A 21 5.29 -2.61 10.31
N PHE A 22 6.53 -2.66 10.75
CA PHE A 22 6.87 -2.52 12.18
C PHE A 22 6.47 -1.14 12.71
N TYR A 23 6.79 -0.07 12.00
CA TYR A 23 6.37 1.29 12.36
C TYR A 23 4.86 1.47 12.29
N ASP A 24 4.20 0.89 11.28
CA ASP A 24 2.75 0.95 11.12
C ASP A 24 2.02 0.28 12.29
N VAL A 25 2.47 -0.88 12.73
CA VAL A 25 1.89 -1.59 13.90
C VAL A 25 2.13 -0.83 15.20
N ARG A 26 3.29 -0.19 15.36
CA ARG A 26 3.69 0.43 16.64
C ARG A 26 3.21 1.87 16.77
N GLU A 27 3.31 2.65 15.71
CA GLU A 27 3.10 4.10 15.73
C GLU A 27 1.95 4.56 14.83
N HIS A 28 1.36 3.65 14.03
CA HIS A 28 0.35 3.96 13.00
C HIS A 28 0.83 5.07 12.04
N ARG A 29 2.16 5.16 11.84
CA ARG A 29 2.80 6.15 10.97
C ARG A 29 4.03 5.55 10.31
N ILE A 30 4.16 5.77 9.00
CA ILE A 30 5.33 5.36 8.24
C ILE A 30 6.28 6.55 8.13
N PRO A 31 7.53 6.44 8.65
CA PRO A 31 8.47 7.55 8.61
C PRO A 31 8.91 7.88 7.18
N ASN A 32 8.98 9.17 6.86
CA ASN A 32 9.33 9.62 5.51
C ASN A 32 10.75 9.23 5.09
N TRP A 33 11.69 9.13 6.04
CA TRP A 33 13.06 8.72 5.73
C TRP A 33 13.13 7.29 5.21
N LEU A 34 12.25 6.39 5.68
CA LEU A 34 12.17 5.01 5.20
C LEU A 34 11.70 4.95 3.75
N VAL A 35 10.69 5.75 3.40
CA VAL A 35 10.20 5.86 2.03
C VAL A 35 11.28 6.47 1.12
N LEU A 36 11.96 7.51 1.59
CA LEU A 36 13.03 8.17 0.84
C LEU A 36 14.21 7.23 0.59
N SER A 37 14.64 6.46 1.60
CA SER A 37 15.67 5.44 1.43
C SER A 37 15.25 4.38 0.40
N GLY A 38 13.99 3.97 0.42
CA GLY A 38 13.43 3.05 -0.58
C GLY A 38 13.48 3.61 -1.99
N ILE A 39 13.14 4.89 -2.18
CA ILE A 39 13.21 5.55 -3.48
C ILE A 39 14.66 5.61 -3.99
N ILE A 40 15.61 6.01 -3.14
CA ILE A 40 17.04 6.09 -3.50
C ILE A 40 17.56 4.71 -3.91
N LEU A 41 17.30 3.68 -3.09
CA LEU A 41 17.73 2.31 -3.40
C LEU A 41 17.09 1.78 -4.69
N GLY A 42 15.80 2.05 -4.91
CA GLY A 42 15.10 1.64 -6.13
C GLY A 42 15.69 2.29 -7.39
N ILE A 43 16.01 3.59 -7.34
CA ILE A 43 16.68 4.29 -8.44
C ILE A 43 18.07 3.69 -8.70
N LEU A 44 18.86 3.47 -7.66
CA LEU A 44 20.22 2.91 -7.79
C LEU A 44 20.20 1.51 -8.42
N LEU A 45 19.23 0.66 -8.02
CA LEU A 45 19.08 -0.68 -8.61
C LEU A 45 18.69 -0.62 -10.09
N GLU A 46 17.76 0.26 -10.47
CA GLU A 46 17.37 0.41 -11.88
C GLU A 46 18.52 0.94 -12.75
N PHE A 47 19.36 1.83 -12.22
CA PHE A 47 20.57 2.28 -12.92
C PHE A 47 21.59 1.16 -13.12
N SER A 48 21.78 0.32 -12.09
CA SER A 48 22.75 -0.79 -12.14
C SER A 48 22.37 -1.86 -13.16
N GLU A 49 21.06 -2.14 -13.34
CA GLU A 49 20.60 -3.23 -14.19
C GLU A 49 20.48 -2.87 -15.67
N GLN A 50 20.10 -1.64 -15.98
CA GLN A 50 19.78 -1.29 -17.37
C GLN A 50 20.91 -0.56 -18.11
N GLU A 51 21.98 -0.16 -17.41
CA GLU A 51 23.05 0.70 -17.98
C GLU A 51 22.52 1.94 -18.74
N LYS A 52 21.24 2.27 -18.52
CA LYS A 52 20.54 3.36 -19.20
C LYS A 52 19.95 4.32 -18.17
N PRO A 53 20.13 5.63 -18.35
CA PRO A 53 19.54 6.64 -17.45
C PRO A 53 17.99 6.59 -17.43
N LEU A 54 17.39 5.94 -18.42
CA LEU A 54 15.95 5.78 -18.56
C LEU A 54 15.34 4.87 -17.46
N GLY A 55 16.11 3.95 -16.86
CA GLY A 55 15.61 3.03 -15.82
C GLY A 55 15.13 3.78 -14.59
N GLY A 56 15.94 4.69 -14.06
CA GLY A 56 15.54 5.52 -12.90
C GLY A 56 14.34 6.41 -13.19
N LEU A 57 14.23 6.95 -14.40
CA LEU A 57 13.06 7.72 -14.83
C LEU A 57 11.79 6.87 -14.85
N MET A 58 11.87 5.64 -15.35
CA MET A 58 10.75 4.70 -15.36
C MET A 58 10.31 4.31 -13.95
N PHE A 59 11.25 4.14 -13.02
CA PHE A 59 10.95 3.91 -11.61
C PHE A 59 10.14 5.08 -11.02
N LEU A 60 10.61 6.31 -11.20
CA LEU A 60 9.91 7.52 -10.73
C LEU A 60 8.54 7.68 -11.38
N LEU A 61 8.43 7.39 -12.67
CA LEU A 61 7.15 7.46 -13.38
C LEU A 61 6.12 6.48 -12.79
N ARG A 62 6.54 5.25 -12.47
CA ARG A 62 5.68 4.27 -11.78
C ARG A 62 5.20 4.78 -10.44
N LEU A 63 6.09 5.40 -9.63
CA LEU A 63 5.74 6.01 -8.35
C LEU A 63 4.67 7.09 -8.52
N ILE A 64 4.86 8.00 -9.49
CA ILE A 64 3.93 9.11 -9.75
C ILE A 64 2.58 8.59 -10.20
N ILE A 65 2.53 7.64 -11.12
CA ILE A 65 1.27 7.07 -11.64
C ILE A 65 0.49 6.38 -10.52
N VAL A 66 1.16 5.56 -9.71
CA VAL A 66 0.48 4.85 -8.60
C VAL A 66 0.01 5.84 -7.54
N THR A 67 0.85 6.79 -7.14
CA THR A 67 0.46 7.83 -6.18
C THR A 67 -0.73 8.65 -6.70
N GLY A 68 -0.72 9.04 -7.98
CA GLY A 68 -1.81 9.76 -8.62
C GLY A 68 -3.12 8.96 -8.68
N GLY A 69 -3.03 7.65 -8.97
CA GLY A 69 -4.20 6.77 -9.00
C GLY A 69 -4.86 6.62 -7.61
N PHE A 70 -4.06 6.56 -6.55
CA PHE A 70 -4.56 6.47 -5.18
C PHE A 70 -4.88 7.83 -4.55
N PHE A 71 -4.54 8.94 -5.22
CA PHE A 71 -4.73 10.29 -4.67
C PHE A 71 -6.19 10.62 -4.36
N LEU A 72 -7.13 10.14 -5.18
CA LEU A 72 -8.56 10.32 -4.94
C LEU A 72 -9.01 9.64 -3.64
N LEU A 73 -8.52 8.43 -3.37
CA LEU A 73 -8.82 7.69 -2.14
C LEU A 73 -8.20 8.38 -0.91
N PHE A 74 -7.05 9.01 -1.08
CA PHE A 74 -6.43 9.83 -0.05
C PHE A 74 -7.27 11.08 0.26
N LEU A 75 -7.78 11.78 -0.75
CA LEU A 75 -8.67 12.93 -0.54
C LEU A 75 -9.96 12.56 0.22
N CYS A 76 -10.48 11.35 -0.05
CA CYS A 76 -11.63 10.82 0.69
C CYS A 76 -11.27 10.33 2.10
N ARG A 77 -10.01 10.40 2.51
CA ARG A 77 -9.46 9.84 3.77
C ARG A 77 -9.78 8.35 3.97
N MET A 78 -9.90 7.61 2.86
CA MET A 78 -10.12 6.17 2.90
C MET A 78 -8.83 5.38 3.11
N ILE A 79 -7.70 5.93 2.65
CA ILE A 79 -6.36 5.31 2.76
C ILE A 79 -5.38 6.32 3.34
N GLY A 80 -4.48 5.86 4.20
CA GLY A 80 -3.41 6.66 4.79
C GLY A 80 -2.33 7.05 3.77
N ALA A 81 -1.74 8.24 3.94
CA ALA A 81 -0.62 8.69 3.08
C ALA A 81 0.59 7.74 3.13
N GLY A 82 0.80 7.06 4.26
CA GLY A 82 1.86 6.07 4.44
C GLY A 82 1.66 4.86 3.53
N ASP A 83 0.44 4.33 3.49
CA ASP A 83 0.08 3.15 2.71
C ASP A 83 0.22 3.38 1.21
N ILE A 84 -0.14 4.59 0.74
CA ILE A 84 0.04 4.99 -0.66
C ILE A 84 1.52 5.00 -1.03
N LYS A 85 2.39 5.52 -0.15
CA LYS A 85 3.83 5.53 -0.37
C LYS A 85 4.40 4.12 -0.47
N LEU A 86 3.98 3.20 0.42
CA LEU A 86 4.39 1.79 0.36
C LEU A 86 3.87 1.11 -0.91
N THR A 87 2.61 1.34 -1.27
CA THR A 87 2.02 0.81 -2.51
C THR A 87 2.78 1.29 -3.75
N ALA A 88 3.14 2.57 -3.79
CA ALA A 88 3.94 3.14 -4.86
C ALA A 88 5.34 2.52 -4.93
N LEU A 89 6.01 2.31 -3.79
CA LEU A 89 7.31 1.62 -3.73
C LEU A 89 7.21 0.19 -4.26
N ILE A 90 6.19 -0.58 -3.86
CA ILE A 90 5.98 -1.95 -4.34
C ILE A 90 5.89 -1.96 -5.88
N CYS A 91 5.07 -1.09 -6.45
CA CYS A 91 4.92 -1.00 -7.91
C CYS A 91 6.19 -0.43 -8.59
N GLY A 92 6.92 0.44 -7.93
CA GLY A 92 8.21 0.95 -8.39
C GLY A 92 9.23 -0.18 -8.57
N PHE A 93 9.44 -0.98 -7.53
CA PHE A 93 10.41 -2.07 -7.50
C PHE A 93 10.03 -3.26 -8.39
N LEU A 94 8.77 -3.69 -8.35
CA LEU A 94 8.31 -4.90 -9.01
C LEU A 94 7.70 -4.66 -10.41
N GLY A 95 7.51 -3.41 -10.79
CA GLY A 95 6.75 -3.03 -11.98
C GLY A 95 5.24 -3.14 -11.80
N PHE A 96 4.47 -2.66 -12.79
CA PHE A 96 3.01 -2.58 -12.66
C PHE A 96 2.34 -3.95 -12.48
N ARG A 97 2.71 -4.95 -13.27
CA ARG A 97 2.04 -6.26 -13.26
C ARG A 97 2.25 -6.99 -11.94
N THR A 98 3.49 -7.18 -11.54
CA THR A 98 3.84 -7.90 -10.31
C THR A 98 3.51 -7.08 -9.08
N GLY A 99 3.74 -5.74 -9.14
CA GLY A 99 3.37 -4.82 -8.09
C GLY A 99 1.87 -4.78 -7.83
N ALA A 100 1.04 -4.76 -8.89
CA ALA A 100 -0.42 -4.82 -8.74
C ALA A 100 -0.89 -6.14 -8.10
N LEU A 101 -0.26 -7.28 -8.45
CA LEU A 101 -0.53 -8.57 -7.79
C LEU A 101 -0.17 -8.53 -6.31
N ALA A 102 1.01 -8.01 -5.95
CA ALA A 102 1.46 -7.89 -4.57
C ALA A 102 0.53 -6.99 -3.74
N VAL A 103 0.18 -5.82 -4.27
CA VAL A 103 -0.76 -4.87 -3.66
C VAL A 103 -2.15 -5.47 -3.54
N GLY A 104 -2.65 -6.11 -4.60
CA GLY A 104 -3.95 -6.79 -4.60
C GLY A 104 -4.04 -7.87 -3.53
N LEU A 105 -3.01 -8.71 -3.40
CA LEU A 105 -2.92 -9.70 -2.32
C LEU A 105 -2.89 -9.03 -0.94
N GLY A 106 -2.14 -7.94 -0.79
CA GLY A 106 -2.11 -7.17 0.45
C GLY A 106 -3.48 -6.62 0.84
N PHE A 107 -4.21 -6.04 -0.10
CA PHE A 107 -5.59 -5.58 0.12
C PHE A 107 -6.57 -6.72 0.41
N LEU A 108 -6.43 -7.88 -0.23
CA LEU A 108 -7.25 -9.07 0.07
C LEU A 108 -7.00 -9.56 1.50
N ILE A 109 -5.74 -9.63 1.95
CA ILE A 109 -5.39 -10.00 3.32
C ILE A 109 -5.98 -8.97 4.30
N GLY A 110 -5.84 -7.68 4.01
CA GLY A 110 -6.41 -6.60 4.82
C GLY A 110 -7.93 -6.65 4.90
N ALA A 111 -8.60 -6.90 3.77
CA ALA A 111 -10.05 -7.05 3.71
C ALA A 111 -10.53 -8.26 4.52
N PHE A 112 -9.85 -9.40 4.40
CA PHE A 112 -10.15 -10.62 5.17
C PHE A 112 -9.96 -10.40 6.67
N TRP A 113 -8.85 -9.76 7.06
CA TRP A 113 -8.61 -9.40 8.46
C TRP A 113 -9.66 -8.44 9.01
N SER A 114 -10.01 -7.41 8.21
CA SER A 114 -11.09 -6.47 8.54
C SER A 114 -12.40 -7.20 8.76
N PHE A 115 -12.75 -8.12 7.87
CA PHE A 115 -13.98 -8.89 7.95
C PHE A 115 -14.05 -9.72 9.24
N ILE A 116 -12.99 -10.44 9.60
CA ILE A 116 -12.91 -11.21 10.84
C ILE A 116 -13.12 -10.30 12.06
N LYS A 117 -12.39 -9.18 12.11
CA LYS A 117 -12.42 -8.23 13.23
C LYS A 117 -13.81 -7.59 13.38
N MET A 118 -14.46 -7.22 12.29
CA MET A 118 -15.80 -6.64 12.28
C MET A 118 -16.88 -7.67 12.60
N SER A 119 -16.73 -8.92 12.16
CA SER A 119 -17.66 -10.00 12.46
C SER A 119 -17.68 -10.30 13.96
N GLY A 120 -16.51 -10.29 14.61
CA GLY A 120 -16.41 -10.50 16.05
C GLY A 120 -17.02 -9.37 16.91
N SER A 121 -17.05 -8.14 16.38
CA SER A 121 -17.60 -6.97 17.11
C SER A 121 -19.09 -6.69 16.83
N GLY A 122 -19.75 -7.47 15.98
CA GLY A 122 -21.16 -7.28 15.61
C GLY A 122 -21.46 -5.98 14.83
N SER A 123 -20.44 -5.22 14.47
CA SER A 123 -20.57 -3.88 13.86
C SER A 123 -20.63 -3.88 12.32
N LEU A 124 -20.59 -5.05 11.69
CA LEU A 124 -20.56 -5.24 10.24
C LEU A 124 -21.71 -4.53 9.53
N PHE A 125 -22.94 -4.78 9.99
CA PHE A 125 -24.14 -4.25 9.34
C PHE A 125 -24.22 -2.72 9.45
N THR A 126 -23.86 -2.19 10.62
CA THR A 126 -23.87 -0.74 10.88
C THR A 126 -22.84 -0.03 10.00
N ARG A 127 -21.65 -0.59 9.83
CA ARG A 127 -20.59 0.01 9.00
C ARG A 127 -20.89 -0.09 7.51
N LEU A 128 -21.50 -1.20 7.06
CA LEU A 128 -21.90 -1.35 5.67
C LEU A 128 -23.01 -0.35 5.30
N THR A 129 -23.98 -0.14 6.18
CA THR A 129 -25.04 0.87 5.99
C THR A 129 -24.47 2.29 6.00
N CYS A 130 -23.51 2.59 6.87
CA CYS A 130 -22.79 3.87 6.87
C CYS A 130 -22.02 4.11 5.57
N LEU A 131 -21.34 3.09 5.04
CA LEU A 131 -20.61 3.17 3.77
C LEU A 131 -21.57 3.44 2.60
N LEU A 132 -22.67 2.69 2.52
CA LEU A 132 -23.69 2.89 1.48
C LEU A 132 -24.32 4.28 1.56
N ALA A 133 -24.61 4.77 2.77
CA ALA A 133 -25.13 6.11 3.00
C ALA A 133 -24.11 7.19 2.59
N TYR A 134 -22.81 6.98 2.86
CA TYR A 134 -21.75 7.87 2.44
C TYR A 134 -21.65 7.95 0.91
N ILE A 135 -21.58 6.79 0.24
CA ILE A 135 -21.52 6.70 -1.23
C ILE A 135 -22.72 7.42 -1.84
N ARG A 136 -23.93 7.15 -1.34
CA ARG A 136 -25.15 7.81 -1.81
C ARG A 136 -25.10 9.33 -1.63
N ARG A 137 -24.57 9.81 -0.50
CA ARG A 137 -24.42 11.24 -0.22
C ARG A 137 -23.43 11.90 -1.17
N VAL A 138 -22.27 11.27 -1.44
CA VAL A 138 -21.27 11.78 -2.39
C VAL A 138 -21.87 11.90 -3.79
N PHE A 139 -22.62 10.88 -4.24
CA PHE A 139 -23.30 10.92 -5.54
C PHE A 139 -24.39 12.00 -5.60
N GLN A 140 -25.08 12.29 -4.53
CA GLN A 140 -26.16 13.29 -4.47
C GLN A 140 -25.65 14.73 -4.34
N THR A 141 -24.59 14.94 -3.56
CA THR A 141 -24.12 16.29 -3.23
C THR A 141 -22.89 16.73 -4.02
N GLY A 142 -22.18 15.78 -4.66
CA GLY A 142 -20.89 16.03 -5.32
C GLY A 142 -19.77 16.49 -4.37
N LYS A 143 -20.04 16.52 -3.05
CA LYS A 143 -19.06 16.96 -2.03
C LYS A 143 -18.43 15.75 -1.36
N LEU A 144 -17.08 15.68 -1.45
CA LEU A 144 -16.28 14.72 -0.71
C LEU A 144 -16.20 15.18 0.75
N THR A 145 -16.89 14.47 1.63
CA THR A 145 -16.80 14.68 3.09
C THR A 145 -15.91 13.61 3.70
N THR A 146 -15.35 13.85 4.87
CA THR A 146 -14.54 12.87 5.60
C THR A 146 -15.39 11.65 5.95
N TYR A 147 -14.99 10.46 5.46
CA TYR A 147 -15.67 9.19 5.73
C TYR A 147 -15.39 8.70 7.16
N TYR A 148 -14.14 8.80 7.62
CA TYR A 148 -13.66 8.29 8.90
C TYR A 148 -12.90 9.38 9.67
N ASP A 149 -13.21 9.52 10.97
CA ASP A 149 -12.51 10.39 11.89
C ASP A 149 -12.04 9.57 13.11
N PRO A 150 -10.72 9.35 13.28
CA PRO A 150 -10.17 8.55 14.38
C PRO A 150 -10.57 9.07 15.78
N VAL A 151 -10.78 10.38 15.91
CA VAL A 151 -11.15 11.02 17.19
C VAL A 151 -12.60 10.68 17.58
N ARG A 152 -13.49 10.55 16.56
CA ARG A 152 -14.90 10.24 16.77
C ARG A 152 -15.18 8.75 16.77
N ASP A 153 -14.51 7.98 15.91
CA ASP A 153 -14.86 6.59 15.59
C ASP A 153 -13.96 5.57 16.29
N GLY A 154 -12.91 6.03 17.03
CA GLY A 154 -11.98 5.21 17.82
C GLY A 154 -10.94 4.45 16.98
N TYR A 155 -9.86 4.01 17.63
CA TYR A 155 -8.77 3.26 16.97
C TYR A 155 -8.96 1.73 17.00
N ASP A 156 -10.00 1.22 17.67
CA ASP A 156 -10.18 -0.23 17.93
C ASP A 156 -10.33 -1.09 16.68
N VAL A 157 -10.58 -0.50 15.53
CA VAL A 157 -10.83 -1.21 14.26
C VAL A 157 -9.76 -0.90 13.20
N VAL A 158 -8.76 -0.10 13.53
CA VAL A 158 -7.66 0.20 12.61
C VAL A 158 -6.85 -1.06 12.37
N ILE A 159 -6.64 -1.38 11.09
CA ILE A 159 -5.82 -2.52 10.65
C ILE A 159 -4.51 -1.96 10.13
N PRO A 160 -3.35 -2.52 10.54
CA PRO A 160 -2.07 -2.12 9.99
C PRO A 160 -1.96 -2.57 8.53
N LEU A 161 -2.34 -1.69 7.60
CA LEU A 161 -2.35 -2.00 6.17
C LEU A 161 -0.93 -2.23 5.64
N GLY A 162 0.08 -1.56 6.22
CA GLY A 162 1.48 -1.79 5.91
C GLY A 162 1.91 -3.24 6.14
N LEU A 163 1.43 -3.88 7.21
CA LEU A 163 1.68 -5.31 7.46
C LEU A 163 1.00 -6.20 6.39
N CYS A 164 -0.22 -5.85 6.00
CA CYS A 164 -0.94 -6.59 4.96
C CYS A 164 -0.25 -6.48 3.60
N LEU A 165 0.29 -5.31 3.25
CA LEU A 165 1.08 -5.10 2.04
C LEU A 165 2.40 -5.88 2.08
N PHE A 166 3.07 -5.94 3.22
CA PHE A 166 4.26 -6.77 3.41
C PHE A 166 3.96 -8.26 3.15
N LEU A 167 2.90 -8.80 3.77
CA LEU A 167 2.47 -10.19 3.57
C LEU A 167 2.03 -10.47 2.13
N GLY A 168 1.33 -9.53 1.49
CA GLY A 168 0.93 -9.62 0.10
C GLY A 168 2.13 -9.65 -0.85
N THR A 169 3.18 -8.88 -0.55
CA THR A 169 4.44 -8.88 -1.31
C THR A 169 5.19 -10.21 -1.14
N LEU A 170 5.25 -10.75 0.07
CA LEU A 170 5.78 -12.10 0.32
C LEU A 170 5.03 -13.17 -0.48
N GLY A 171 3.70 -13.13 -0.46
CA GLY A 171 2.85 -14.05 -1.23
C GLY A 171 3.11 -13.95 -2.74
N SER A 172 3.25 -12.73 -3.26
CA SER A 172 3.56 -12.50 -4.68
C SER A 172 4.95 -13.05 -5.07
N MET A 173 5.92 -12.96 -4.17
CA MET A 173 7.26 -13.52 -4.37
C MET A 173 7.20 -15.03 -4.58
N VAL A 174 6.46 -15.75 -3.72
CA VAL A 174 6.28 -17.19 -3.82
C VAL A 174 5.60 -17.60 -5.14
N LEU A 175 4.62 -16.81 -5.60
CA LEU A 175 3.89 -17.07 -6.85
C LEU A 175 4.72 -16.80 -8.11
N VAL A 176 5.64 -15.84 -8.07
CA VAL A 176 6.43 -15.40 -9.23
C VAL A 176 7.74 -16.17 -9.38
N ILE A 177 8.31 -16.66 -8.27
CA ILE A 177 9.56 -17.46 -8.29
C ILE A 177 9.30 -18.94 -8.58
N ARG A 178 8.06 -19.41 -8.40
CA ARG A 178 7.65 -20.79 -8.73
C ARG A 178 7.37 -20.95 -10.22
#